data_df4f0a53ac3a3161007712a5deb3d376
#
_entry.id   df4f0a53ac3a3161007712a5deb3d376
#
_cell.length_a   1.000
_cell.length_b   1.000
_cell.length_c   1.000
_cell.angle_alpha   90.00
_cell.angle_beta   90.00
_cell.angle_gamma   90.00
#
_symmetry.space_group_name_H-M   'P 1'
#
loop_
_entity.id
_entity.type
_entity.pdbx_description
1 polymer ?
#
loop_
_entity_poly.entity_id
_entity_poly.type
_entity_poly.pdbx_seq_one_letter_code
_entity_poly.pdbx_strand_id
1 'polypeptide(L)'
;MYSLELICKPEEFDLIVADLWEEGTTGIREQPAGELVRLTASFSSNALRRRLLDRFAGYMPAWRAEDDTDWVQFTRDAWPGRLAGERFFLCPVYRDELAPPGRIRLIHNPGLACGTGEHPCTRMAIEALERTVFSGCRVADIGTGSGILAIAARQLGAGSVIAVDPDQSVLKTARENFSLNGLQPLLAAGSSDAIRSSWADITAANISGTVLLAILEDLQRITKRGGRLILTGFTEDELPPFTGLFQRSRVLAEEEWRCIETGC
;
A
#
# COMPACT_ATOMS: atom_id res chain seq x y z
N MET A 1 -14.65 6.39 20.04
CA MET A 1 -13.26 6.84 20.22
C MET A 1 -13.25 8.23 20.85
N TYR A 2 -12.14 8.70 21.44
CA TYR A 2 -12.04 10.03 22.03
C TYR A 2 -10.82 10.75 21.49
N SER A 3 -10.88 12.07 21.35
CA SER A 3 -9.73 12.88 20.93
C SER A 3 -9.42 13.98 21.95
N LEU A 4 -8.13 14.26 22.08
CA LEU A 4 -7.59 15.42 22.78
C LEU A 4 -6.95 16.34 21.74
N GLU A 5 -7.51 17.52 21.57
CA GLU A 5 -6.94 18.59 20.75
C GLU A 5 -6.07 19.49 21.64
N LEU A 6 -4.86 19.79 21.17
CA LEU A 6 -3.89 20.68 21.82
C LEU A 6 -3.36 21.69 20.79
N ILE A 7 -2.94 22.87 21.26
CA ILE A 7 -2.25 23.87 20.44
C ILE A 7 -0.92 24.21 21.12
N CYS A 8 0.18 24.05 20.38
CA CYS A 8 1.52 24.28 20.90
C CYS A 8 2.39 25.07 19.90
N LYS A 9 3.54 25.53 20.36
CA LYS A 9 4.56 26.09 19.48
C LYS A 9 5.34 24.96 18.81
N PRO A 10 5.92 25.21 17.60
CA PRO A 10 6.75 24.21 16.91
C PRO A 10 7.90 23.65 17.75
N GLU A 11 8.52 24.47 18.59
CA GLU A 11 9.63 24.09 19.47
C GLU A 11 9.23 23.15 20.63
N GLU A 12 7.93 23.09 20.99
CA GLU A 12 7.39 22.23 22.04
C GLU A 12 6.81 20.91 21.49
N PHE A 13 6.68 20.82 20.18
CA PHE A 13 5.99 19.73 19.47
C PHE A 13 6.50 18.35 19.86
N ASP A 14 7.80 18.08 19.70
CA ASP A 14 8.38 16.76 19.94
C ASP A 14 8.18 16.29 21.39
N LEU A 15 8.28 17.19 22.34
CA LEU A 15 8.09 16.89 23.76
C LEU A 15 6.63 16.49 24.04
N ILE A 16 5.67 17.26 23.49
CA ILE A 16 4.24 16.97 23.68
C ILE A 16 3.85 15.67 22.99
N VAL A 17 4.39 15.40 21.81
CA VAL A 17 4.16 14.14 21.10
C VAL A 17 4.68 12.94 21.90
N ALA A 18 5.88 13.03 22.48
CA ALA A 18 6.44 11.99 23.35
C ALA A 18 5.54 11.77 24.59
N ASP A 19 5.12 12.84 25.25
CA ASP A 19 4.22 12.79 26.40
C ASP A 19 2.87 12.14 26.06
N LEU A 20 2.31 12.44 24.90
CA LEU A 20 1.05 11.84 24.43
C LEU A 20 1.18 10.33 24.17
N TRP A 21 2.32 9.89 23.63
CA TRP A 21 2.59 8.47 23.45
C TRP A 21 2.76 7.74 24.79
N GLU A 22 3.43 8.34 25.77
CA GLU A 22 3.51 7.80 27.14
C GLU A 22 2.14 7.66 27.82
N GLU A 23 1.21 8.58 27.52
CA GLU A 23 -0.16 8.55 28.01
C GLU A 23 -1.06 7.52 27.28
N GLY A 24 -0.52 6.81 26.27
CA GLY A 24 -1.21 5.72 25.60
C GLY A 24 -2.15 6.18 24.48
N THR A 25 -1.79 7.24 23.77
CA THR A 25 -2.51 7.59 22.53
C THR A 25 -2.42 6.47 21.50
N THR A 26 -3.46 6.31 20.70
CA THR A 26 -3.50 5.35 19.58
C THR A 26 -3.08 5.98 18.25
N GLY A 27 -2.92 7.30 18.21
CA GLY A 27 -2.47 8.04 17.03
C GLY A 27 -2.49 9.53 17.28
N ILE A 28 -1.62 10.27 16.58
CA ILE A 28 -1.53 11.72 16.63
C ILE A 28 -1.61 12.27 15.21
N ARG A 29 -2.45 13.29 15.03
CA ARG A 29 -2.52 14.09 13.81
C ARG A 29 -2.02 15.49 14.10
N GLU A 30 -1.16 16.01 13.21
CA GLU A 30 -0.72 17.39 13.24
C GLU A 30 -1.39 18.22 12.14
N GLN A 31 -1.62 19.49 12.41
CA GLN A 31 -2.12 20.44 11.44
C GLN A 31 -1.51 21.82 11.71
N PRO A 32 -1.07 22.59 10.70
CA PRO A 32 -0.66 23.97 10.87
C PRO A 32 -1.82 24.84 11.41
N ALA A 33 -1.53 25.69 12.36
CA ALA A 33 -2.48 26.63 12.96
C ALA A 33 -1.87 28.05 13.06
N GLY A 34 -1.55 28.64 11.89
CA GLY A 34 -0.79 29.89 11.80
C GLY A 34 0.68 29.66 12.18
N GLU A 35 1.17 30.39 13.20
CA GLU A 35 2.52 30.21 13.78
C GLU A 35 2.59 29.06 14.81
N LEU A 36 1.46 28.43 15.10
CA LEU A 36 1.33 27.33 16.06
C LEU A 36 1.03 26.02 15.34
N VAL A 37 1.13 24.91 16.07
CA VAL A 37 0.77 23.57 15.62
C VAL A 37 -0.43 23.08 16.43
N ARG A 38 -1.43 22.55 15.73
CA ARG A 38 -2.54 21.83 16.34
C ARG A 38 -2.24 20.35 16.33
N LEU A 39 -2.31 19.72 17.50
CA LEU A 39 -2.20 18.29 17.70
C LEU A 39 -3.58 17.72 18.04
N THR A 40 -3.94 16.62 17.43
CA THR A 40 -5.13 15.84 17.78
C THR A 40 -4.70 14.41 18.10
N ALA A 41 -4.73 14.04 19.38
CA ALA A 41 -4.35 12.72 19.86
C ALA A 41 -5.59 11.87 20.12
N SER A 42 -5.61 10.62 19.64
CA SER A 42 -6.73 9.69 19.75
C SER A 42 -6.55 8.74 20.94
N PHE A 43 -7.65 8.45 21.65
CA PHE A 43 -7.66 7.54 22.81
C PHE A 43 -8.84 6.58 22.74
N SER A 44 -8.61 5.34 23.18
CA SER A 44 -9.66 4.32 23.21
C SER A 44 -10.60 4.43 24.42
N SER A 45 -10.22 5.17 25.46
CA SER A 45 -10.96 5.24 26.74
C SER A 45 -11.18 6.67 27.21
N ASN A 46 -12.40 6.96 27.70
CA ASN A 46 -12.73 8.22 28.34
C ASN A 46 -12.15 8.34 29.79
N ALA A 47 -11.65 7.26 30.34
CA ALA A 47 -11.10 7.24 31.71
C ALA A 47 -9.90 8.19 31.89
N LEU A 48 -9.17 8.47 30.81
CA LEU A 48 -7.99 9.34 30.82
C LEU A 48 -8.33 10.84 30.75
N ARG A 49 -9.58 11.19 30.43
CA ARG A 49 -9.99 12.58 30.15
C ARG A 49 -9.49 13.60 31.19
N ARG A 50 -9.80 13.36 32.46
CA ARG A 50 -9.48 14.35 33.53
C ARG A 50 -7.98 14.52 33.68
N ARG A 51 -7.25 13.43 33.74
CA ARG A 51 -5.78 13.40 33.84
C ARG A 51 -5.10 14.15 32.69
N LEU A 52 -5.56 13.92 31.46
CA LEU A 52 -4.97 14.51 30.24
C LEU A 52 -5.31 16.00 30.15
N LEU A 53 -6.54 16.42 30.49
CA LEU A 53 -6.90 17.82 30.52
C LEU A 53 -6.08 18.59 31.59
N ASP A 54 -5.85 18.00 32.75
CA ASP A 54 -5.02 18.60 33.81
C ASP A 54 -3.54 18.64 33.39
N ARG A 55 -2.99 17.58 32.82
CA ARG A 55 -1.58 17.50 32.38
C ARG A 55 -1.26 18.52 31.29
N PHE A 56 -2.13 18.67 30.32
CA PHE A 56 -1.93 19.55 29.17
C PHE A 56 -2.66 20.90 29.29
N ALA A 57 -3.01 21.34 30.50
CA ALA A 57 -3.77 22.58 30.74
C ALA A 57 -3.17 23.84 30.07
N GLY A 58 -1.85 23.90 29.91
CA GLY A 58 -1.14 24.99 29.24
C GLY A 58 -1.31 25.08 27.73
N TYR A 59 -1.88 24.05 27.08
CA TYR A 59 -1.96 23.90 25.62
C TYR A 59 -3.39 23.98 25.09
N MET A 60 -4.27 24.69 25.78
CA MET A 60 -5.69 24.83 25.41
C MET A 60 -6.40 23.51 25.13
N PRO A 61 -6.35 22.53 26.03
CA PRO A 61 -6.83 21.19 25.76
C PRO A 61 -8.35 21.16 25.53
N ALA A 62 -8.78 20.53 24.44
CA ALA A 62 -10.18 20.24 24.16
C ALA A 62 -10.38 18.71 24.00
N TRP A 63 -11.23 18.14 24.87
CA TRP A 63 -11.58 16.73 24.82
C TRP A 63 -12.92 16.55 24.12
N ARG A 64 -12.94 15.67 23.10
CA ARG A 64 -14.16 15.37 22.36
C ARG A 64 -14.43 13.86 22.36
N ALA A 65 -15.69 13.48 22.44
CA ALA A 65 -16.12 12.15 22.04
C ALA A 65 -16.25 12.18 20.52
N GLU A 66 -15.55 11.30 19.85
CA GLU A 66 -15.70 11.11 18.41
C GLU A 66 -16.69 9.97 18.20
N ASP A 67 -17.73 10.21 17.42
CA ASP A 67 -18.66 9.15 17.01
C ASP A 67 -17.89 8.16 16.12
N ASP A 68 -17.88 6.90 16.53
CA ASP A 68 -17.20 5.82 15.77
C ASP A 68 -17.82 5.61 14.37
N THR A 69 -19.00 6.17 14.15
CA THR A 69 -19.75 6.02 12.89
C THR A 69 -19.17 6.85 11.75
N ASP A 70 -18.51 7.97 12.03
CA ASP A 70 -18.10 8.93 10.99
C ASP A 70 -16.81 8.53 10.26
N TRP A 71 -15.85 7.87 10.93
CA TRP A 71 -14.59 7.49 10.31
C TRP A 71 -14.76 6.40 9.24
N VAL A 72 -15.61 5.43 9.50
CA VAL A 72 -15.91 4.36 8.54
C VAL A 72 -16.65 4.94 7.32
N GLN A 73 -17.61 5.85 7.56
CA GLN A 73 -18.34 6.51 6.49
C GLN A 73 -17.42 7.47 5.72
N PHE A 74 -16.64 8.30 6.41
CA PHE A 74 -15.68 9.21 5.79
C PHE A 74 -14.65 8.46 4.93
N THR A 75 -14.10 7.34 5.42
CA THR A 75 -13.19 6.48 4.65
C THR A 75 -13.90 5.87 3.45
N ARG A 76 -15.15 5.44 3.61
CA ARG A 76 -15.97 4.91 2.52
C ARG A 76 -16.23 5.97 1.44
N ASP A 77 -16.53 7.20 1.82
CA ASP A 77 -16.82 8.29 0.90
C ASP A 77 -15.55 8.83 0.23
N ALA A 78 -14.42 8.77 0.90
CA ALA A 78 -13.13 9.25 0.40
C ALA A 78 -12.52 8.34 -0.69
N TRP A 79 -12.90 7.05 -0.75
CA TRP A 79 -12.33 6.10 -1.71
C TRP A 79 -13.38 5.53 -2.67
N PRO A 80 -13.67 6.24 -3.77
CA PRO A 80 -14.48 5.73 -4.87
C PRO A 80 -13.72 4.65 -5.67
N GLY A 81 -14.45 3.91 -6.50
CA GLY A 81 -13.83 3.05 -7.49
C GLY A 81 -12.96 3.84 -8.46
N ARG A 82 -11.81 3.28 -8.86
CA ARG A 82 -10.81 3.94 -9.71
C ARG A 82 -10.39 3.08 -10.89
N LEU A 83 -10.07 3.76 -11.98
CA LEU A 83 -9.44 3.13 -13.14
C LEU A 83 -7.95 2.87 -12.85
N ALA A 84 -7.46 1.69 -13.27
CA ALA A 84 -6.04 1.37 -13.26
C ALA A 84 -5.70 0.69 -14.60
N GLY A 85 -4.68 1.20 -15.28
CA GLY A 85 -4.37 0.80 -16.64
C GLY A 85 -5.56 0.96 -17.59
N GLU A 86 -5.59 0.14 -18.64
CA GLU A 86 -6.67 0.15 -19.63
C GLU A 86 -7.79 -0.86 -19.34
N ARG A 87 -7.52 -1.87 -18.51
CA ARG A 87 -8.42 -3.03 -18.32
C ARG A 87 -9.09 -3.08 -16.96
N PHE A 88 -8.59 -2.41 -15.93
CA PHE A 88 -9.09 -2.57 -14.57
C PHE A 88 -9.93 -1.39 -14.08
N PHE A 89 -10.91 -1.74 -13.24
CA PHE A 89 -11.62 -0.86 -12.35
C PHE A 89 -11.47 -1.41 -10.92
N LEU A 90 -10.67 -0.72 -10.11
CA LEU A 90 -10.41 -1.07 -8.71
C LEU A 90 -11.59 -0.58 -7.88
N CYS A 91 -12.29 -1.50 -7.24
CA CYS A 91 -13.51 -1.19 -6.49
C CYS A 91 -13.34 -1.64 -5.03
N PRO A 92 -13.36 -0.71 -4.06
CA PRO A 92 -13.39 -1.07 -2.65
C PRO A 92 -14.59 -1.96 -2.32
N VAL A 93 -14.42 -2.93 -1.42
CA VAL A 93 -15.43 -3.94 -1.06
C VAL A 93 -16.75 -3.36 -0.54
N TYR A 94 -16.72 -2.16 0.02
CA TYR A 94 -17.89 -1.45 0.53
C TYR A 94 -18.61 -0.60 -0.53
N ARG A 95 -18.15 -0.61 -1.78
CA ARG A 95 -18.78 0.06 -2.92
C ARG A 95 -19.45 -0.96 -3.82
N ASP A 96 -20.67 -0.64 -4.23
CA ASP A 96 -21.40 -1.43 -5.22
C ASP A 96 -21.38 -0.75 -6.60
N GLU A 97 -20.19 -0.25 -6.97
CA GLU A 97 -19.99 0.40 -8.26
C GLU A 97 -19.73 -0.65 -9.34
N LEU A 98 -20.44 -0.52 -10.45
CA LEU A 98 -20.20 -1.37 -11.62
C LEU A 98 -18.96 -0.89 -12.37
N ALA A 99 -18.15 -1.83 -12.85
CA ALA A 99 -17.06 -1.48 -13.73
C ALA A 99 -17.60 -0.86 -15.04
N PRO A 100 -16.95 0.17 -15.57
CA PRO A 100 -17.25 0.69 -16.88
C PRO A 100 -17.19 -0.42 -17.96
N PRO A 101 -17.92 -0.30 -19.07
CA PRO A 101 -17.90 -1.29 -20.14
C PRO A 101 -16.47 -1.63 -20.59
N GLY A 102 -16.17 -2.92 -20.72
CA GLY A 102 -14.87 -3.42 -21.14
C GLY A 102 -13.81 -3.49 -20.03
N ARG A 103 -14.13 -3.06 -18.82
CA ARG A 103 -13.20 -3.13 -17.66
C ARG A 103 -13.47 -4.34 -16.78
N ILE A 104 -12.41 -4.89 -16.24
CA ILE A 104 -12.43 -5.96 -15.24
C ILE A 104 -12.60 -5.30 -13.86
N ARG A 105 -13.66 -5.65 -13.13
CA ARG A 105 -13.83 -5.20 -11.76
C ARG A 105 -12.92 -6.01 -10.83
N LEU A 106 -11.97 -5.34 -10.18
CA LEU A 106 -11.15 -5.92 -9.14
C LEU A 106 -11.63 -5.39 -7.79
N ILE A 107 -12.20 -6.27 -6.98
CA ILE A 107 -12.72 -5.90 -5.66
C ILE A 107 -11.59 -6.05 -4.64
N HIS A 108 -11.42 -5.04 -3.80
CA HIS A 108 -10.41 -5.10 -2.74
C HIS A 108 -10.92 -4.50 -1.44
N ASN A 109 -10.49 -5.08 -0.33
CA ASN A 109 -10.57 -4.46 0.98
C ASN A 109 -9.28 -3.66 1.17
N PRO A 110 -9.35 -2.33 1.25
CA PRO A 110 -8.16 -1.51 1.43
C PRO A 110 -7.47 -1.77 2.78
N GLY A 111 -8.22 -2.12 3.84
CA GLY A 111 -7.67 -2.50 5.15
C GLY A 111 -6.57 -1.57 5.65
N LEU A 112 -5.64 -2.14 6.42
CA LEU A 112 -4.38 -1.50 6.85
C LEU A 112 -3.19 -1.87 5.95
N ALA A 113 -3.40 -2.74 4.95
CA ALA A 113 -2.34 -3.19 4.06
C ALA A 113 -2.07 -2.17 2.95
N CYS A 114 -0.81 -1.99 2.60
CA CYS A 114 -0.41 -1.21 1.42
C CYS A 114 -0.98 -1.83 0.13
N GLY A 115 -1.19 -1.01 -0.90
CA GLY A 115 -1.68 -1.48 -2.19
C GLY A 115 -3.20 -1.35 -2.37
N THR A 116 -3.76 -0.19 -1.99
CA THR A 116 -5.20 0.10 -2.15
C THR A 116 -5.60 0.48 -3.58
N GLY A 117 -4.63 0.61 -4.49
CA GLY A 117 -4.87 1.12 -5.84
C GLY A 117 -4.91 2.65 -5.94
N GLU A 118 -4.92 3.35 -4.80
CA GLU A 118 -4.83 4.82 -4.76
C GLU A 118 -3.44 5.32 -5.13
N HIS A 119 -2.42 4.53 -4.80
CA HIS A 119 -1.03 4.91 -5.01
C HIS A 119 -0.63 4.79 -6.49
N PRO A 120 0.06 5.78 -7.07
CA PRO A 120 0.56 5.75 -8.44
C PRO A 120 1.33 4.48 -8.79
N CYS A 121 2.19 4.00 -7.89
CA CYS A 121 2.97 2.78 -8.09
C CYS A 121 2.10 1.56 -8.37
N THR A 122 0.96 1.41 -7.66
CA THR A 122 0.05 0.29 -7.88
C THR A 122 -0.59 0.37 -9.26
N ARG A 123 -1.01 1.56 -9.70
CA ARG A 123 -1.61 1.76 -11.04
C ARG A 123 -0.60 1.48 -12.14
N MET A 124 0.62 2.01 -12.02
CA MET A 124 1.70 1.76 -12.99
C MET A 124 2.10 0.28 -13.05
N ALA A 125 2.14 -0.42 -11.91
CA ALA A 125 2.42 -1.86 -11.88
C ALA A 125 1.31 -2.66 -12.57
N ILE A 126 0.03 -2.30 -12.37
CA ILE A 126 -1.11 -2.92 -13.08
C ILE A 126 -0.99 -2.68 -14.58
N GLU A 127 -0.68 -1.45 -15.01
CA GLU A 127 -0.46 -1.13 -16.42
C GLU A 127 0.69 -1.94 -17.03
N ALA A 128 1.79 -2.14 -16.29
CA ALA A 128 2.89 -3.00 -16.73
C ALA A 128 2.47 -4.48 -16.82
N LEU A 129 1.68 -4.98 -15.87
CA LEU A 129 1.11 -6.33 -15.92
C LEU A 129 0.19 -6.53 -17.13
N GLU A 130 -0.62 -5.54 -17.50
CA GLU A 130 -1.49 -5.60 -18.68
C GLU A 130 -0.71 -5.84 -19.99
N ARG A 131 0.51 -5.30 -20.08
CA ARG A 131 1.39 -5.45 -21.24
C ARG A 131 2.18 -6.75 -21.24
N THR A 132 2.50 -7.26 -20.05
CA THR A 132 3.47 -8.37 -19.93
C THR A 132 2.83 -9.72 -19.65
N VAL A 133 1.66 -9.75 -18.99
CA VAL A 133 0.96 -11.01 -18.70
C VAL A 133 0.40 -11.62 -19.96
N PHE A 134 0.72 -12.87 -20.17
CA PHE A 134 0.16 -13.72 -21.24
C PHE A 134 -0.50 -14.97 -20.65
N SER A 135 -1.39 -15.57 -21.42
CA SER A 135 -2.14 -16.75 -20.97
C SER A 135 -1.22 -17.89 -20.54
N GLY A 136 -1.43 -18.37 -19.31
CA GLY A 136 -0.68 -19.48 -18.74
C GLY A 136 0.68 -19.12 -18.13
N CYS A 137 1.15 -17.88 -18.20
CA CYS A 137 2.42 -17.47 -17.59
C CYS A 137 2.42 -17.66 -16.07
N ARG A 138 3.63 -17.70 -15.50
CA ARG A 138 3.87 -17.73 -14.05
C ARG A 138 4.31 -16.36 -13.56
N VAL A 139 3.61 -15.83 -12.57
CA VAL A 139 3.90 -14.52 -11.98
C VAL A 139 4.30 -14.69 -10.53
N ALA A 140 5.38 -14.02 -10.12
CA ALA A 140 5.76 -13.84 -8.71
C ALA A 140 5.46 -12.41 -8.30
N ASP A 141 4.70 -12.23 -7.23
CA ASP A 141 4.39 -10.94 -6.60
C ASP A 141 5.12 -10.86 -5.25
N ILE A 142 6.14 -10.02 -5.19
CA ILE A 142 7.07 -9.91 -4.05
C ILE A 142 6.73 -8.65 -3.24
N GLY A 143 6.45 -8.83 -1.95
CA GLY A 143 5.85 -7.78 -1.12
C GLY A 143 4.40 -7.54 -1.51
N THR A 144 3.62 -8.63 -1.54
CA THR A 144 2.27 -8.63 -2.12
C THR A 144 1.27 -7.72 -1.40
N GLY A 145 1.49 -7.40 -0.12
CA GLY A 145 0.62 -6.56 0.68
C GLY A 145 -0.84 -7.00 0.63
N SER A 146 -1.70 -6.19 0.04
CA SER A 146 -3.13 -6.48 -0.16
C SER A 146 -3.43 -7.59 -1.18
N GLY A 147 -2.44 -8.06 -1.93
CA GLY A 147 -2.60 -9.05 -3.00
C GLY A 147 -3.05 -8.48 -4.35
N ILE A 148 -3.16 -7.17 -4.48
CA ILE A 148 -3.81 -6.52 -5.64
C ILE A 148 -3.11 -6.84 -6.98
N LEU A 149 -1.77 -6.85 -7.01
CA LEU A 149 -1.01 -7.16 -8.23
C LEU A 149 -1.15 -8.64 -8.60
N ALA A 150 -1.08 -9.52 -7.63
CA ALA A 150 -1.29 -10.96 -7.83
C ALA A 150 -2.71 -11.27 -8.34
N ILE A 151 -3.74 -10.60 -7.81
CA ILE A 151 -5.12 -10.72 -8.28
C ILE A 151 -5.23 -10.21 -9.72
N ALA A 152 -4.67 -9.03 -10.01
CA ALA A 152 -4.66 -8.48 -11.36
C ALA A 152 -3.99 -9.44 -12.36
N ALA A 153 -2.83 -10.00 -12.02
CA ALA A 153 -2.14 -10.97 -12.85
C ALA A 153 -3.00 -12.23 -13.14
N ARG A 154 -3.72 -12.73 -12.12
CA ARG A 154 -4.66 -13.87 -12.30
C ARG A 154 -5.81 -13.52 -13.24
N GLN A 155 -6.42 -12.34 -13.07
CA GLN A 155 -7.53 -11.89 -13.92
C GLN A 155 -7.09 -11.57 -15.35
N LEU A 156 -5.81 -11.27 -15.57
CA LEU A 156 -5.21 -11.10 -16.90
C LEU A 156 -4.92 -12.44 -17.61
N GLY A 157 -5.01 -13.57 -16.92
CA GLY A 157 -4.84 -14.91 -17.50
C GLY A 157 -3.55 -15.60 -17.10
N ALA A 158 -2.81 -15.11 -16.10
CA ALA A 158 -1.68 -15.86 -15.55
C ALA A 158 -2.12 -17.24 -15.06
N GLY A 159 -1.41 -18.29 -15.46
CA GLY A 159 -1.72 -19.67 -15.11
C GLY A 159 -1.43 -20.00 -13.65
N SER A 160 -0.35 -19.42 -13.11
CA SER A 160 0.04 -19.55 -11.71
C SER A 160 0.58 -18.23 -11.18
N VAL A 161 0.16 -17.85 -9.98
CA VAL A 161 0.70 -16.68 -9.28
C VAL A 161 1.11 -17.10 -7.88
N ILE A 162 2.37 -16.85 -7.53
CA ILE A 162 2.86 -16.94 -6.15
C ILE A 162 2.98 -15.52 -5.61
N ALA A 163 2.38 -15.27 -4.45
CA ALA A 163 2.43 -14.00 -3.78
C ALA A 163 3.06 -14.17 -2.39
N VAL A 164 4.10 -13.41 -2.11
CA VAL A 164 4.85 -13.52 -0.85
C VAL A 164 4.96 -12.17 -0.16
N ASP A 165 4.93 -12.21 1.17
CA ASP A 165 5.16 -11.05 2.01
C ASP A 165 5.84 -11.48 3.32
N PRO A 166 6.87 -10.78 3.80
CA PRO A 166 7.49 -11.08 5.09
C PRO A 166 6.54 -10.80 6.27
N ASP A 167 5.59 -9.88 6.12
CA ASP A 167 4.60 -9.57 7.13
C ASP A 167 3.40 -10.53 7.02
N GLN A 168 3.32 -11.47 7.96
CA GLN A 168 2.20 -12.43 8.01
C GLN A 168 0.83 -11.76 8.23
N SER A 169 0.79 -10.58 8.83
CA SER A 169 -0.46 -9.89 9.13
C SER A 169 -1.20 -9.47 7.86
N VAL A 170 -0.46 -9.05 6.82
CA VAL A 170 -1.06 -8.65 5.54
C VAL A 170 -1.56 -9.82 4.71
N LEU A 171 -1.03 -11.03 4.91
CA LEU A 171 -1.45 -12.22 4.15
C LEU A 171 -2.91 -12.60 4.40
N LYS A 172 -3.46 -12.24 5.56
CA LYS A 172 -4.89 -12.41 5.84
C LYS A 172 -5.72 -11.53 4.92
N THR A 173 -5.38 -10.25 4.82
CA THR A 173 -6.03 -9.29 3.91
C THR A 173 -5.90 -9.73 2.45
N ALA A 174 -4.71 -10.16 2.03
CA ALA A 174 -4.51 -10.69 0.69
C ALA A 174 -5.44 -11.88 0.40
N ARG A 175 -5.55 -12.84 1.33
CA ARG A 175 -6.44 -14.02 1.16
C ARG A 175 -7.91 -13.61 1.04
N GLU A 176 -8.36 -12.65 1.85
CA GLU A 176 -9.71 -12.10 1.77
C GLU A 176 -9.96 -11.45 0.40
N ASN A 177 -9.01 -10.64 -0.08
CA ASN A 177 -9.10 -9.99 -1.38
C ASN A 177 -9.14 -10.99 -2.55
N PHE A 178 -8.34 -12.06 -2.50
CA PHE A 178 -8.44 -13.16 -3.47
C PHE A 178 -9.84 -13.77 -3.48
N SER A 179 -10.39 -14.05 -2.30
CA SER A 179 -11.73 -14.63 -2.15
C SER A 179 -12.83 -13.71 -2.71
N LEU A 180 -12.73 -12.39 -2.49
CA LEU A 180 -13.65 -11.40 -3.04
C LEU A 180 -13.69 -11.41 -4.58
N ASN A 181 -12.60 -11.85 -5.23
CA ASN A 181 -12.49 -11.95 -6.68
C ASN A 181 -12.69 -13.39 -7.21
N GLY A 182 -13.17 -14.31 -6.36
CA GLY A 182 -13.41 -15.71 -6.74
C GLY A 182 -12.14 -16.50 -7.06
N LEU A 183 -10.99 -16.06 -6.55
CA LEU A 183 -9.68 -16.65 -6.82
C LEU A 183 -9.14 -17.38 -5.60
N GLN A 184 -8.30 -18.40 -5.86
CA GLN A 184 -7.56 -19.10 -4.80
C GLN A 184 -6.09 -18.64 -4.83
N PRO A 185 -5.57 -18.13 -3.69
CA PRO A 185 -4.20 -17.66 -3.63
C PRO A 185 -3.19 -18.76 -3.38
N LEU A 186 -2.00 -18.60 -3.98
CA LEU A 186 -0.77 -19.27 -3.54
C LEU A 186 0.04 -18.24 -2.74
N LEU A 187 -0.31 -18.11 -1.45
CA LEU A 187 0.29 -17.14 -0.52
C LEU A 187 1.28 -17.83 0.39
N ALA A 188 2.45 -17.21 0.59
CA ALA A 188 3.44 -17.67 1.54
C ALA A 188 4.03 -16.49 2.33
N ALA A 189 4.30 -16.72 3.62
CA ALA A 189 5.12 -15.81 4.41
C ALA A 189 6.59 -15.98 3.99
N GLY A 190 7.26 -14.89 3.67
CA GLY A 190 8.66 -14.89 3.22
C GLY A 190 8.92 -13.83 2.16
N SER A 191 10.05 -13.94 1.53
CA SER A 191 10.50 -13.05 0.45
C SER A 191 10.84 -13.86 -0.81
N SER A 192 11.57 -13.24 -1.73
CA SER A 192 12.05 -13.86 -2.98
C SER A 192 12.87 -15.15 -2.76
N ASP A 193 13.50 -15.31 -1.60
CA ASP A 193 14.26 -16.50 -1.21
C ASP A 193 13.38 -17.77 -1.09
N ALA A 194 12.10 -17.61 -0.79
CA ALA A 194 11.13 -18.71 -0.74
C ALA A 194 10.78 -19.29 -2.14
N ILE A 195 11.19 -18.62 -3.21
CA ILE A 195 10.86 -19.00 -4.57
C ILE A 195 12.09 -19.58 -5.26
N ARG A 196 11.94 -20.75 -5.92
CA ARG A 196 13.03 -21.39 -6.66
C ARG A 196 13.50 -20.54 -7.84
N SER A 197 14.77 -20.70 -8.20
CA SER A 197 15.36 -20.04 -9.38
C SER A 197 14.59 -20.33 -10.67
N SER A 198 14.51 -19.34 -11.54
CA SER A 198 13.88 -19.42 -12.89
C SER A 198 12.45 -19.96 -12.85
N TRP A 199 11.68 -19.61 -11.81
CA TRP A 199 10.30 -20.03 -11.69
C TRP A 199 9.34 -19.11 -12.45
N ALA A 200 9.51 -17.80 -12.33
CA ALA A 200 8.59 -16.80 -12.83
C ALA A 200 8.90 -16.42 -14.29
N ASP A 201 7.88 -16.28 -15.10
CA ASP A 201 7.95 -15.58 -16.38
C ASP A 201 7.94 -14.07 -16.19
N ILE A 202 7.25 -13.62 -15.12
CA ILE A 202 7.14 -12.22 -14.73
C ILE A 202 7.30 -12.13 -13.21
N THR A 203 8.17 -11.25 -12.74
CA THR A 203 8.28 -10.90 -11.32
C THR A 203 7.88 -9.44 -11.13
N ALA A 204 6.88 -9.20 -10.30
CA ALA A 204 6.43 -7.87 -9.89
C ALA A 204 6.83 -7.61 -8.44
N ALA A 205 7.29 -6.40 -8.15
CA ALA A 205 7.58 -5.94 -6.79
C ALA A 205 7.25 -4.44 -6.68
N ASN A 206 6.29 -4.13 -5.81
CA ASN A 206 5.89 -2.76 -5.48
C ASN A 206 6.26 -2.48 -4.02
N ILE A 207 7.54 -2.25 -3.79
CA ILE A 207 8.16 -2.04 -2.47
C ILE A 207 9.22 -0.93 -2.57
N SER A 208 9.74 -0.42 -1.44
CA SER A 208 10.67 0.71 -1.45
C SER A 208 11.92 0.44 -2.30
N GLY A 209 12.45 1.49 -2.94
CA GLY A 209 13.63 1.41 -3.81
C GLY A 209 14.85 0.80 -3.12
N THR A 210 15.07 1.15 -1.85
CA THR A 210 16.15 0.58 -1.03
C THR A 210 16.03 -0.94 -0.90
N VAL A 211 14.83 -1.46 -0.62
CA VAL A 211 14.60 -2.91 -0.50
C VAL A 211 14.71 -3.58 -1.86
N LEU A 212 14.18 -2.98 -2.94
CA LEU A 212 14.33 -3.51 -4.30
C LEU A 212 15.78 -3.71 -4.68
N LEU A 213 16.66 -2.74 -4.40
CA LEU A 213 18.08 -2.85 -4.67
C LEU A 213 18.75 -3.94 -3.84
N ALA A 214 18.36 -4.07 -2.57
CA ALA A 214 18.92 -5.08 -1.68
C ALA A 214 18.59 -6.52 -2.10
N ILE A 215 17.42 -6.76 -2.71
CA ILE A 215 16.98 -8.10 -3.13
C ILE A 215 17.01 -8.29 -4.66
N LEU A 216 17.62 -7.39 -5.40
CA LEU A 216 17.56 -7.39 -6.87
C LEU A 216 18.13 -8.67 -7.49
N GLU A 217 19.24 -9.19 -6.96
CA GLU A 217 19.84 -10.45 -7.41
C GLU A 217 18.84 -11.63 -7.23
N ASP A 218 18.10 -11.63 -6.14
CA ASP A 218 17.07 -12.65 -5.91
C ASP A 218 15.88 -12.49 -6.87
N LEU A 219 15.44 -11.25 -7.13
CA LEU A 219 14.38 -11.01 -8.12
C LEU A 219 14.81 -11.50 -9.51
N GLN A 220 16.06 -11.27 -9.90
CA GLN A 220 16.63 -11.80 -11.14
C GLN A 220 16.74 -13.33 -11.10
N ARG A 221 17.20 -13.91 -9.99
CA ARG A 221 17.34 -15.35 -9.80
C ARG A 221 16.03 -16.11 -9.98
N ILE A 222 14.92 -15.60 -9.41
CA ILE A 222 13.61 -16.24 -9.49
C ILE A 222 12.95 -16.06 -10.85
N THR A 223 13.34 -15.01 -11.59
CA THR A 223 12.83 -14.74 -12.94
C THR A 223 13.57 -15.59 -13.98
N LYS A 224 12.85 -16.14 -14.94
CA LYS A 224 13.46 -16.87 -16.05
C LYS A 224 14.31 -15.95 -16.91
N ARG A 225 15.35 -16.49 -17.51
CA ARG A 225 16.07 -15.80 -18.59
C ARG A 225 15.08 -15.42 -19.71
N GLY A 226 15.06 -14.14 -20.08
CA GLY A 226 14.10 -13.56 -21.02
C GLY A 226 12.71 -13.26 -20.42
N GLY A 227 12.54 -13.49 -19.11
CA GLY A 227 11.36 -13.06 -18.37
C GLY A 227 11.32 -11.55 -18.16
N ARG A 228 10.35 -11.07 -17.40
CA ARG A 228 10.14 -9.64 -17.13
C ARG A 228 10.20 -9.33 -15.65
N LEU A 229 10.80 -8.19 -15.34
CA LEU A 229 10.76 -7.56 -14.02
C LEU A 229 9.88 -6.30 -14.11
N ILE A 230 8.99 -6.12 -13.14
CA ILE A 230 8.17 -4.92 -12.92
C ILE A 230 8.51 -4.43 -11.52
N LEU A 231 9.23 -3.32 -11.44
CA LEU A 231 9.76 -2.79 -10.18
C LEU A 231 9.20 -1.38 -9.97
N THR A 232 8.58 -1.14 -8.83
CA THR A 232 8.02 0.17 -8.46
C THR A 232 7.98 0.33 -6.94
N GLY A 233 7.60 1.51 -6.45
CA GLY A 233 7.64 1.86 -5.03
C GLY A 233 8.80 2.80 -4.71
N PHE A 234 9.30 3.50 -5.72
CA PHE A 234 10.38 4.47 -5.61
C PHE A 234 10.10 5.73 -6.45
N THR A 235 10.79 6.81 -6.09
CA THR A 235 10.61 8.11 -6.72
C THR A 235 11.61 8.33 -7.86
N GLU A 236 11.45 9.46 -8.57
CA GLU A 236 12.36 9.87 -9.64
C GLU A 236 13.82 9.97 -9.17
N ASP A 237 14.05 10.49 -7.97
CA ASP A 237 15.39 10.66 -7.41
C ASP A 237 16.06 9.31 -7.14
N GLU A 238 15.28 8.25 -6.91
CA GLU A 238 15.78 6.88 -6.69
C GLU A 238 15.93 6.08 -8.00
N LEU A 239 15.53 6.64 -9.15
CA LEU A 239 15.57 5.96 -10.45
C LEU A 239 16.98 5.65 -10.99
N PRO A 240 18.02 6.50 -10.84
CA PRO A 240 19.30 6.31 -11.50
C PRO A 240 19.98 4.97 -11.26
N PRO A 241 20.00 4.38 -10.05
CA PRO A 241 20.56 3.04 -9.83
C PRO A 241 19.93 1.97 -10.72
N PHE A 242 18.60 2.01 -10.91
CA PHE A 242 17.90 1.03 -11.72
C PHE A 242 18.18 1.18 -13.21
N THR A 243 18.19 2.40 -13.75
CA THR A 243 18.49 2.64 -15.17
C THR A 243 19.93 2.33 -15.52
N GLY A 244 20.86 2.47 -14.57
CA GLY A 244 22.23 2.04 -14.72
C GLY A 244 22.40 0.53 -14.85
N LEU A 245 21.53 -0.24 -14.19
CA LEU A 245 21.56 -1.71 -14.21
C LEU A 245 20.80 -2.29 -15.43
N PHE A 246 19.76 -1.61 -15.90
CA PHE A 246 18.87 -2.09 -16.95
C PHE A 246 18.90 -1.19 -18.18
N GLN A 247 19.80 -1.47 -19.13
CA GLN A 247 20.00 -0.66 -20.34
C GLN A 247 18.79 -0.63 -21.30
N ARG A 248 17.90 -1.65 -21.21
CA ARG A 248 16.69 -1.76 -22.02
C ARG A 248 15.48 -1.89 -21.12
N SER A 249 15.09 -0.76 -20.55
CA SER A 249 13.90 -0.68 -19.68
C SER A 249 12.90 0.30 -20.24
N ARG A 250 11.63 0.05 -19.97
CA ARG A 250 10.56 1.03 -20.11
C ARG A 250 10.30 1.62 -18.72
N VAL A 251 10.31 2.94 -18.64
CA VAL A 251 9.99 3.66 -17.41
C VAL A 251 8.61 4.28 -17.56
N LEU A 252 7.71 4.00 -16.64
CA LEU A 252 6.47 4.71 -16.45
C LEU A 252 6.67 5.73 -15.33
N ALA A 253 5.96 6.84 -15.45
CA ALA A 253 6.02 7.96 -14.52
C ALA A 253 4.61 8.45 -14.22
N GLU A 254 4.30 8.62 -12.96
CA GLU A 254 3.07 9.25 -12.48
C GLU A 254 3.44 10.06 -11.23
N GLU A 255 3.23 11.37 -11.28
CA GLU A 255 3.72 12.31 -10.26
C GLU A 255 5.23 12.12 -10.03
N GLU A 256 5.69 12.07 -8.78
CA GLU A 256 7.09 11.78 -8.44
C GLU A 256 7.47 10.30 -8.56
N TRP A 257 6.51 9.39 -8.70
CA TRP A 257 6.71 7.94 -8.68
C TRP A 257 7.12 7.36 -10.02
N ARG A 258 7.89 6.29 -9.95
CA ARG A 258 8.39 5.58 -11.14
C ARG A 258 8.11 4.08 -11.07
N CYS A 259 7.94 3.50 -12.24
CA CYS A 259 7.86 2.04 -12.42
C CYS A 259 8.76 1.64 -13.58
N ILE A 260 9.61 0.64 -13.38
CA ILE A 260 10.47 0.07 -14.40
C ILE A 260 9.92 -1.28 -14.84
N GLU A 261 9.72 -1.42 -16.14
CA GLU A 261 9.51 -2.70 -16.83
C GLU A 261 10.77 -3.05 -17.62
N THR A 262 11.42 -4.16 -17.30
CA THR A 262 12.67 -4.58 -17.94
C THR A 262 12.72 -6.07 -18.22
N GLY A 263 13.65 -6.51 -19.09
CA GLY A 263 13.96 -7.92 -19.28
C GLY A 263 14.96 -8.45 -18.24
N CYS A 264 14.85 -9.74 -17.93
CA CYS A 264 15.79 -10.47 -17.08
C CYS A 264 16.76 -11.30 -17.93
#